data_ccec55f44c1cf2141b355f6045127ec6
#
_entry.id   ccec55f44c1cf2141b355f6045127ec6
#
_cell.length_a   1.000
_cell.length_b   1.000
_cell.length_c   1.000
_cell.angle_alpha   90.00
_cell.angle_beta   90.00
_cell.angle_gamma   90.00
#
_symmetry.space_group_name_H-M   'P 1'
#
loop_
_entity.id
_entity.type
_entity.pdbx_description
1 polymer ?
#
loop_
_entity_poly.entity_id
_entity_poly.type
_entity_poly.pdbx_seq_one_letter_code
_entity_poly.pdbx_strand_id
1 'polypeptide(L)'
;TRPIIFDSAIKLCKQVGYRNAGTLEFLVDQEGNPYFIEMNPRVQVEHTVSEMVTGIDIVASQILIAEGYPLNSPEINIPSQDAVKCQGFSIQTRVTTEDPSNNFLPDTGKITVYRSGSGNGIRLDGGNAYAGAEILPYYDSLLVKVITHDRTFDGAIRKSLRALKELRIRGVKTNVPFLINVINHETFRAGQCYTTFIEETPSLFQLQRSQDRATKIIEFLGDRIVNTTGGDKPFYENREIPQFDEEKTVYGARDEFLKLGARDFTQKILN
;
A
#
# COMPACT_ATOMS: atom_id res chain seq x y z
N THR A 1 -13.72 -3.32 -26.29
CA THR A 1 -14.08 -2.18 -25.39
C THR A 1 -12.94 -1.18 -25.25
N ARG A 2 -11.72 -1.59 -24.84
CA ARG A 2 -10.59 -0.66 -24.54
C ARG A 2 -10.23 0.31 -25.69
N PRO A 3 -10.08 -0.13 -26.96
CA PRO A 3 -9.84 0.80 -28.08
C PRO A 3 -10.96 1.83 -28.26
N ILE A 4 -12.21 1.40 -28.11
CA ILE A 4 -13.39 2.28 -28.26
C ILE A 4 -13.38 3.38 -27.20
N ILE A 5 -13.02 3.05 -25.95
CA ILE A 5 -12.90 4.02 -24.86
C ILE A 5 -11.80 5.05 -25.18
N PHE A 6 -10.64 4.60 -25.63
CA PHE A 6 -9.54 5.50 -25.98
C PHE A 6 -9.88 6.44 -27.13
N ASP A 7 -10.48 5.90 -28.19
CA ASP A 7 -10.89 6.71 -29.33
C ASP A 7 -11.96 7.74 -28.95
N SER A 8 -12.92 7.32 -28.10
CA SER A 8 -13.97 8.21 -27.58
C SER A 8 -13.38 9.34 -26.72
N ALA A 9 -12.46 9.00 -25.82
CA ALA A 9 -11.80 9.99 -24.96
C ALA A 9 -11.02 11.02 -25.78
N ILE A 10 -10.21 10.55 -26.75
CA ILE A 10 -9.44 11.43 -27.64
C ILE A 10 -10.37 12.32 -28.48
N LYS A 11 -11.46 11.76 -28.99
CA LYS A 11 -12.43 12.50 -29.78
C LYS A 11 -13.11 13.60 -28.98
N LEU A 12 -13.56 13.28 -27.76
CA LEU A 12 -14.17 14.26 -26.85
C LEU A 12 -13.19 15.39 -26.51
N CYS A 13 -11.96 15.07 -26.13
CA CYS A 13 -10.94 16.08 -25.81
C CYS A 13 -10.60 16.98 -26.99
N LYS A 14 -10.50 16.42 -28.21
CA LYS A 14 -10.28 17.20 -29.43
C LYS A 14 -11.45 18.13 -29.74
N GLN A 15 -12.69 17.65 -29.57
CA GLN A 15 -13.91 18.41 -29.85
C GLN A 15 -14.02 19.69 -28.99
N VAL A 16 -13.57 19.61 -27.73
CA VAL A 16 -13.62 20.75 -26.79
C VAL A 16 -12.30 21.53 -26.75
N GLY A 17 -11.30 21.17 -27.54
CA GLY A 17 -9.99 21.80 -27.53
C GLY A 17 -9.24 21.64 -26.22
N TYR A 18 -9.45 20.53 -25.52
CA TYR A 18 -8.85 20.27 -24.21
C TYR A 18 -7.33 20.22 -24.28
N ARG A 19 -6.68 20.85 -23.31
CA ARG A 19 -5.22 20.86 -23.14
C ARG A 19 -4.85 20.30 -21.77
N ASN A 20 -3.67 19.70 -21.68
CA ASN A 20 -3.07 19.15 -20.47
C ASN A 20 -3.65 17.79 -20.05
N ALA A 21 -3.34 17.31 -18.84
CA ALA A 21 -3.81 16.03 -18.35
C ALA A 21 -5.26 16.07 -17.84
N GLY A 22 -5.98 15.00 -18.08
CA GLY A 22 -7.34 14.82 -17.60
C GLY A 22 -7.70 13.34 -17.62
N THR A 23 -8.79 12.97 -16.94
CA THR A 23 -9.31 11.61 -16.90
C THR A 23 -10.77 11.63 -17.28
N LEU A 24 -11.12 10.80 -18.26
CA LEU A 24 -12.50 10.57 -18.66
C LEU A 24 -12.97 9.25 -18.06
N GLU A 25 -14.15 9.27 -17.44
CA GLU A 25 -14.75 8.11 -16.80
C GLU A 25 -15.90 7.56 -17.64
N PHE A 26 -15.92 6.24 -17.77
CA PHE A 26 -16.93 5.52 -18.54
C PHE A 26 -17.49 4.37 -17.73
N LEU A 27 -18.81 4.17 -17.80
CA LEU A 27 -19.44 2.90 -17.46
C LEU A 27 -19.39 1.98 -18.67
N VAL A 28 -19.22 0.69 -18.41
CA VAL A 28 -19.24 -0.34 -19.46
C VAL A 28 -20.30 -1.35 -19.09
N ASP A 29 -21.26 -1.59 -20.00
CA ASP A 29 -22.28 -2.61 -19.81
C ASP A 29 -21.73 -4.04 -20.00
N GLN A 30 -22.58 -5.04 -19.80
CA GLN A 30 -22.20 -6.45 -19.94
C GLN A 30 -21.86 -6.82 -21.39
N GLU A 31 -22.40 -6.11 -22.37
CA GLU A 31 -22.14 -6.26 -23.80
C GLU A 31 -20.81 -5.57 -24.21
N GLY A 32 -20.19 -4.78 -23.32
CA GLY A 32 -18.93 -4.11 -23.55
C GLY A 32 -19.06 -2.72 -24.19
N ASN A 33 -20.26 -2.12 -24.19
CA ASN A 33 -20.49 -0.77 -24.69
C ASN A 33 -20.10 0.28 -23.64
N PRO A 34 -19.28 1.29 -23.97
CA PRO A 34 -18.91 2.33 -23.05
C PRO A 34 -19.91 3.49 -23.08
N TYR A 35 -20.24 3.99 -21.88
CA TYR A 35 -21.08 5.16 -21.67
C TYR A 35 -20.26 6.21 -20.89
N PHE A 36 -20.10 7.40 -21.47
CA PHE A 36 -19.39 8.50 -20.83
C PHE A 36 -20.15 9.00 -19.60
N ILE A 37 -19.45 9.19 -18.49
CA ILE A 37 -20.01 9.72 -17.26
C ILE A 37 -19.55 11.16 -17.07
N GLU A 38 -18.24 11.36 -16.89
CA GLU A 38 -17.68 12.67 -16.59
C GLU A 38 -16.23 12.76 -17.05
N MET A 39 -15.73 13.99 -17.05
CA MET A 39 -14.30 14.28 -17.20
C MET A 39 -13.79 15.05 -16.00
N ASN A 40 -12.72 14.55 -15.40
CA ASN A 40 -11.95 15.25 -14.40
C ASN A 40 -10.80 16.03 -15.10
N PRO A 41 -10.91 17.37 -15.28
CA PRO A 41 -9.93 18.17 -16.03
C PRO A 41 -8.68 18.48 -15.18
N ARG A 42 -8.09 17.47 -14.59
CA ARG A 42 -6.91 17.54 -13.71
C ARG A 42 -6.21 16.19 -13.66
N VAL A 43 -5.00 16.19 -13.14
CA VAL A 43 -4.35 14.95 -12.73
C VAL A 43 -5.11 14.32 -11.56
N GLN A 44 -5.29 13.00 -11.57
CA GLN A 44 -5.92 12.26 -10.48
C GLN A 44 -4.88 11.65 -9.54
N VAL A 45 -5.32 11.27 -8.33
CA VAL A 45 -4.44 10.69 -7.30
C VAL A 45 -3.76 9.41 -7.81
N GLU A 46 -4.47 8.62 -8.61
CA GLU A 46 -4.04 7.34 -9.17
C GLU A 46 -3.15 7.43 -10.42
N HIS A 47 -2.79 8.63 -10.91
CA HIS A 47 -1.93 8.81 -12.09
C HIS A 47 -0.63 7.99 -12.02
N THR A 48 -0.12 7.77 -10.83
CA THR A 48 1.13 7.06 -10.58
C THR A 48 1.13 5.62 -11.10
N VAL A 49 -0.03 4.95 -11.17
CA VAL A 49 -0.17 3.62 -11.79
C VAL A 49 0.16 3.69 -13.28
N SER A 50 -0.40 4.69 -13.96
CA SER A 50 -0.13 4.93 -15.39
C SER A 50 1.33 5.26 -15.63
N GLU A 51 1.93 6.11 -14.81
CA GLU A 51 3.36 6.46 -14.89
C GLU A 51 4.25 5.23 -14.72
N MET A 52 3.95 4.37 -13.76
CA MET A 52 4.76 3.17 -13.49
C MET A 52 4.72 2.14 -14.63
N VAL A 53 3.61 2.01 -15.34
CA VAL A 53 3.49 1.03 -16.44
C VAL A 53 3.90 1.60 -17.79
N THR A 54 3.92 2.93 -17.96
CA THR A 54 4.26 3.57 -19.24
C THR A 54 5.66 4.18 -19.24
N GLY A 55 6.21 4.50 -18.06
CA GLY A 55 7.46 5.26 -17.92
C GLY A 55 7.31 6.75 -18.25
N ILE A 56 6.08 7.26 -18.43
CA ILE A 56 5.80 8.66 -18.72
C ILE A 56 5.55 9.40 -17.42
N ASP A 57 6.30 10.48 -17.16
CA ASP A 57 6.04 11.41 -16.06
C ASP A 57 4.92 12.37 -16.48
N ILE A 58 3.70 12.11 -15.98
CA ILE A 58 2.50 12.90 -16.33
C ILE A 58 2.61 14.31 -15.77
N VAL A 59 3.12 14.47 -14.56
CA VAL A 59 3.21 15.78 -13.89
C VAL A 59 4.25 16.66 -14.57
N ALA A 60 5.43 16.12 -14.87
CA ALA A 60 6.44 16.83 -15.65
C ALA A 60 5.90 17.21 -17.06
N SER A 61 5.19 16.28 -17.70
CA SER A 61 4.55 16.53 -18.99
C SER A 61 3.52 17.66 -18.91
N GLN A 62 2.75 17.77 -17.83
CA GLN A 62 1.81 18.87 -17.63
C GLN A 62 2.50 20.24 -17.60
N ILE A 63 3.64 20.32 -16.91
CA ILE A 63 4.44 21.56 -16.83
C ILE A 63 4.96 21.94 -18.21
N LEU A 64 5.56 20.99 -18.93
CA LEU A 64 6.09 21.20 -20.26
C LEU A 64 5.00 21.61 -21.27
N ILE A 65 3.82 20.99 -21.20
CA ILE A 65 2.65 21.40 -22.03
C ILE A 65 2.22 22.83 -21.71
N ALA A 66 2.24 23.24 -20.44
CA ALA A 66 1.91 24.60 -20.03
C ALA A 66 2.96 25.62 -20.55
N GLU A 67 4.21 25.23 -20.65
CA GLU A 67 5.29 25.99 -21.28
C GLU A 67 5.21 26.03 -22.81
N GLY A 68 4.31 25.25 -23.42
CA GLY A 68 4.05 25.24 -24.85
C GLY A 68 4.70 24.10 -25.63
N TYR A 69 5.35 23.16 -24.97
CA TYR A 69 5.93 21.97 -25.64
C TYR A 69 4.80 21.04 -26.14
N PRO A 70 4.85 20.60 -27.40
CA PRO A 70 3.93 19.59 -27.92
C PRO A 70 4.28 18.18 -27.39
N LEU A 71 3.30 17.27 -27.38
CA LEU A 71 3.49 15.89 -26.88
C LEU A 71 4.63 15.13 -27.56
N ASN A 72 4.90 15.41 -28.84
CA ASN A 72 5.96 14.80 -29.63
C ASN A 72 7.32 15.50 -29.52
N SER A 73 7.46 16.52 -28.67
CA SER A 73 8.75 17.14 -28.41
C SER A 73 9.71 16.14 -27.75
N PRO A 74 11.03 16.31 -27.89
CA PRO A 74 12.02 15.45 -27.25
C PRO A 74 11.88 15.39 -25.71
N GLU A 75 11.41 16.47 -25.10
CA GLU A 75 11.26 16.63 -23.65
C GLU A 75 10.12 15.76 -23.10
N ILE A 76 9.02 15.61 -23.85
CA ILE A 76 7.84 14.81 -23.44
C ILE A 76 7.91 13.42 -24.08
N ASN A 77 8.34 13.33 -25.33
CA ASN A 77 8.55 12.10 -26.09
C ASN A 77 7.32 11.17 -26.19
N ILE A 78 6.16 11.75 -26.49
CA ILE A 78 4.91 11.02 -26.80
C ILE A 78 4.51 11.30 -28.25
N PRO A 79 5.14 10.64 -29.24
CA PRO A 79 4.90 10.97 -30.66
C PRO A 79 3.53 10.51 -31.16
N SER A 80 2.96 9.49 -30.59
CA SER A 80 1.62 8.97 -30.93
C SER A 80 1.06 8.09 -29.80
N GLN A 81 -0.26 7.80 -29.87
CA GLN A 81 -0.91 6.85 -28.95
C GLN A 81 -0.24 5.46 -29.02
N ASP A 82 0.13 4.99 -30.20
CA ASP A 82 0.73 3.66 -30.42
C ASP A 82 2.17 3.56 -29.88
N ALA A 83 2.83 4.68 -29.68
CA ALA A 83 4.17 4.71 -29.07
C ALA A 83 4.13 4.42 -27.57
N VAL A 84 3.00 4.69 -26.92
CA VAL A 84 2.83 4.44 -25.47
C VAL A 84 2.62 2.96 -25.24
N LYS A 85 3.58 2.31 -24.60
CA LYS A 85 3.54 0.89 -24.27
C LYS A 85 3.36 0.70 -22.77
N CYS A 86 2.37 -0.10 -22.38
CA CYS A 86 2.23 -0.53 -20.99
C CYS A 86 3.14 -1.76 -20.74
N GLN A 87 3.99 -1.65 -19.73
CA GLN A 87 4.92 -2.71 -19.32
C GLN A 87 4.60 -3.15 -17.89
N GLY A 88 4.26 -4.43 -17.73
CA GLY A 88 3.98 -5.00 -16.43
C GLY A 88 2.66 -4.53 -15.83
N PHE A 89 2.61 -4.59 -14.48
CA PHE A 89 1.44 -4.31 -13.66
C PHE A 89 1.83 -3.40 -12.51
N SER A 90 0.97 -2.46 -12.19
CA SER A 90 1.17 -1.56 -11.05
C SER A 90 -0.07 -1.54 -10.15
N ILE A 91 0.17 -1.47 -8.85
CA ILE A 91 -0.87 -1.34 -7.83
C ILE A 91 -0.53 -0.12 -6.99
N GLN A 92 -1.51 0.76 -6.80
CA GLN A 92 -1.41 1.88 -5.88
C GLN A 92 -2.34 1.66 -4.69
N THR A 93 -1.82 1.86 -3.49
CA THR A 93 -2.60 1.93 -2.26
C THR A 93 -2.50 3.31 -1.66
N ARG A 94 -3.64 3.87 -1.26
CA ARG A 94 -3.72 5.13 -0.51
C ARG A 94 -3.72 4.81 0.97
N VAL A 95 -2.61 5.09 1.64
CA VAL A 95 -2.53 4.96 3.09
C VAL A 95 -3.07 6.22 3.73
N THR A 96 -4.14 6.07 4.51
CA THR A 96 -4.88 7.17 5.13
C THR A 96 -4.90 7.02 6.65
N THR A 97 -5.13 8.14 7.36
CA THR A 97 -5.38 8.16 8.80
C THR A 97 -6.86 7.92 9.10
N GLU A 98 -7.37 6.79 8.66
CA GLU A 98 -8.75 6.37 8.84
C GLU A 98 -8.79 5.05 9.58
N ASP A 99 -9.78 4.89 10.46
CA ASP A 99 -9.99 3.65 11.22
C ASP A 99 -11.03 2.76 10.52
N PRO A 100 -10.63 1.71 9.81
CA PRO A 100 -11.58 0.84 9.12
C PRO A 100 -12.50 0.08 10.07
N SER A 101 -12.10 -0.09 11.34
CA SER A 101 -12.95 -0.72 12.36
C SER A 101 -14.07 0.19 12.86
N ASN A 102 -13.99 1.48 12.54
CA ASN A 102 -14.95 2.50 12.93
C ASN A 102 -15.44 3.31 11.71
N ASN A 103 -15.93 2.60 10.68
CA ASN A 103 -16.50 3.18 9.47
C ASN A 103 -15.58 4.20 8.78
N PHE A 104 -14.27 3.97 8.78
CA PHE A 104 -13.27 4.88 8.21
C PHE A 104 -13.31 6.31 8.77
N LEU A 105 -13.73 6.46 10.02
CA LEU A 105 -13.64 7.77 10.67
C LEU A 105 -12.17 8.22 10.70
N PRO A 106 -11.90 9.48 10.31
CA PRO A 106 -10.56 10.05 10.38
C PRO A 106 -10.01 10.01 11.80
N ASP A 107 -8.77 9.56 11.94
CA ASP A 107 -8.02 9.62 13.19
C ASP A 107 -7.05 10.79 13.16
N THR A 108 -6.90 11.45 14.30
CA THR A 108 -6.06 12.63 14.45
C THR A 108 -5.01 12.41 15.52
N GLY A 109 -3.89 13.11 15.41
CA GLY A 109 -2.82 12.96 16.40
C GLY A 109 -1.46 13.30 15.83
N LYS A 110 -0.41 12.99 16.58
CA LYS A 110 0.98 13.22 16.18
C LYS A 110 1.63 11.90 15.76
N ILE A 111 2.18 11.86 14.57
CA ILE A 111 2.96 10.70 14.11
C ILE A 111 4.27 10.65 14.91
N THR A 112 4.43 9.62 15.73
CA THR A 112 5.63 9.41 16.54
C THR A 112 6.70 8.59 15.83
N VAL A 113 6.28 7.68 14.95
CA VAL A 113 7.17 6.86 14.12
C VAL A 113 6.63 6.82 12.71
N TYR A 114 7.50 7.07 11.74
CA TYR A 114 7.24 6.83 10.32
C TYR A 114 8.43 6.08 9.72
N ARG A 115 8.17 4.91 9.16
CA ARG A 115 9.15 4.12 8.41
C ARG A 115 8.44 3.43 7.26
N SER A 116 8.96 3.58 6.06
CA SER A 116 8.44 2.96 4.84
C SER A 116 9.36 1.85 4.33
N GLY A 117 8.78 0.91 3.59
CA GLY A 117 9.51 -0.02 2.77
C GLY A 117 10.04 0.66 1.51
N SER A 118 11.12 0.13 0.96
CA SER A 118 11.74 0.61 -0.28
C SER A 118 12.27 -0.56 -1.12
N GLY A 119 12.88 -0.26 -2.26
CA GLY A 119 13.52 -1.22 -3.14
C GLY A 119 12.91 -1.27 -4.53
N ASN A 120 13.40 -2.19 -5.36
CA ASN A 120 13.02 -2.28 -6.77
C ASN A 120 11.50 -2.48 -6.95
N GLY A 121 10.88 -1.59 -7.73
CA GLY A 121 9.45 -1.61 -8.03
C GLY A 121 8.58 -1.11 -6.89
N ILE A 122 9.12 -0.33 -5.93
CA ILE A 122 8.37 0.40 -4.91
C ILE A 122 8.63 1.88 -5.10
N ARG A 123 7.56 2.64 -5.25
CA ARG A 123 7.54 4.10 -5.27
C ARG A 123 6.63 4.60 -4.16
N LEU A 124 7.03 5.67 -3.51
CA LEU A 124 6.26 6.35 -2.48
C LEU A 124 6.02 7.79 -2.94
N ASP A 125 4.76 8.19 -2.98
CA ASP A 125 4.39 9.58 -3.14
C ASP A 125 3.85 10.06 -1.79
N GLY A 126 4.69 10.74 -1.03
CA GLY A 126 4.38 11.20 0.31
C GLY A 126 3.57 12.50 0.29
N GLY A 127 2.62 12.59 1.24
CA GLY A 127 2.02 13.84 1.68
C GLY A 127 2.68 14.30 2.98
N ASN A 128 1.89 14.48 4.03
CA ASN A 128 2.36 14.93 5.36
C ASN A 128 2.85 13.78 6.26
N ALA A 129 3.37 12.71 5.71
CA ALA A 129 3.78 11.52 6.45
C ALA A 129 5.26 11.56 6.82
N TYR A 130 5.58 12.11 7.99
CA TYR A 130 6.91 12.09 8.60
C TYR A 130 6.81 12.03 10.13
N ALA A 131 7.86 11.59 10.79
CA ALA A 131 7.90 11.56 12.25
C ALA A 131 7.85 12.98 12.82
N GLY A 132 6.87 13.25 13.68
CA GLY A 132 6.61 14.57 14.23
C GLY A 132 5.45 15.33 13.57
N ALA A 133 4.93 14.86 12.42
CA ALA A 133 3.79 15.49 11.76
C ALA A 133 2.53 15.42 12.63
N GLU A 134 1.78 16.51 12.64
CA GLU A 134 0.46 16.59 13.27
C GLU A 134 -0.63 16.38 12.23
N ILE A 135 -1.49 15.40 12.47
CA ILE A 135 -2.63 15.10 11.62
C ILE A 135 -3.85 15.80 12.20
N LEU A 136 -4.36 16.73 11.44
CA LEU A 136 -5.49 17.57 11.82
C LEU A 136 -6.76 17.13 11.06
N PRO A 137 -7.96 17.34 11.62
CA PRO A 137 -9.22 16.92 10.99
C PRO A 137 -9.66 17.82 9.83
N TYR A 138 -8.91 18.89 9.53
CA TYR A 138 -9.28 19.91 8.55
C TYR A 138 -8.76 19.64 7.13
N TYR A 139 -7.90 18.64 6.98
CA TYR A 139 -7.26 18.29 5.71
C TYR A 139 -7.55 16.82 5.38
N ASP A 140 -7.23 16.46 4.12
CA ASP A 140 -7.33 15.08 3.64
C ASP A 140 -6.52 14.12 4.55
N SER A 141 -7.10 12.96 4.81
CA SER A 141 -6.50 11.88 5.61
C SER A 141 -5.33 11.18 4.92
N LEU A 142 -5.04 11.49 3.64
CA LEU A 142 -4.01 10.82 2.86
C LEU A 142 -2.61 11.10 3.42
N LEU A 143 -1.94 10.05 3.88
CA LEU A 143 -0.54 10.12 4.35
C LEU A 143 0.46 9.90 3.23
N VAL A 144 0.30 8.80 2.51
CA VAL A 144 1.24 8.39 1.46
C VAL A 144 0.55 7.45 0.48
N LYS A 145 0.87 7.60 -0.79
CA LYS A 145 0.58 6.57 -1.80
C LYS A 145 1.74 5.59 -1.83
N VAL A 146 1.45 4.30 -1.68
CA VAL A 146 2.42 3.22 -1.90
C VAL A 146 2.11 2.61 -3.25
N ILE A 147 3.01 2.78 -4.20
CA ILE A 147 2.88 2.30 -5.57
C ILE A 147 3.88 1.19 -5.78
N THR A 148 3.42 0.07 -6.32
CA THR A 148 4.28 -1.07 -6.63
C THR A 148 4.15 -1.47 -8.08
N HIS A 149 5.27 -1.89 -8.67
CA HIS A 149 5.34 -2.31 -10.06
C HIS A 149 6.11 -3.63 -10.19
N ASP A 150 5.60 -4.52 -11.03
CA ASP A 150 6.28 -5.77 -11.41
C ASP A 150 5.86 -6.20 -12.81
N ARG A 151 6.63 -7.12 -13.40
CA ARG A 151 6.31 -7.70 -14.71
C ARG A 151 5.03 -8.52 -14.71
N THR A 152 4.64 -9.07 -13.55
CA THR A 152 3.44 -9.87 -13.36
C THR A 152 2.54 -9.25 -12.30
N PHE A 153 1.23 -9.47 -12.41
CA PHE A 153 0.26 -8.98 -11.43
C PHE A 153 0.52 -9.57 -10.04
N ASP A 154 0.79 -10.87 -9.95
CA ASP A 154 1.14 -11.52 -8.69
C ASP A 154 2.45 -10.98 -8.09
N GLY A 155 3.42 -10.61 -8.93
CA GLY A 155 4.62 -9.92 -8.49
C GLY A 155 4.33 -8.55 -7.88
N ALA A 156 3.44 -7.76 -8.50
CA ALA A 156 3.00 -6.47 -7.95
C ALA A 156 2.25 -6.65 -6.62
N ILE A 157 1.38 -7.67 -6.52
CA ILE A 157 0.71 -8.06 -5.27
C ILE A 157 1.72 -8.35 -4.16
N ARG A 158 2.70 -9.23 -4.40
CA ARG A 158 3.72 -9.56 -3.40
C ARG A 158 4.50 -8.34 -2.93
N LYS A 159 4.88 -7.45 -3.86
CA LYS A 159 5.56 -6.19 -3.53
C LYS A 159 4.68 -5.26 -2.70
N SER A 160 3.38 -5.13 -3.03
CA SER A 160 2.41 -4.33 -2.27
C SER A 160 2.28 -4.84 -0.83
N LEU A 161 2.10 -6.15 -0.66
CA LEU A 161 2.00 -6.77 0.67
C LEU A 161 3.28 -6.57 1.48
N ARG A 162 4.46 -6.71 0.85
CA ARG A 162 5.72 -6.46 1.51
C ARG A 162 5.84 -4.99 1.92
N ALA A 163 5.60 -4.05 1.02
CA ALA A 163 5.70 -2.63 1.29
C ALA A 163 4.76 -2.18 2.42
N LEU A 164 3.50 -2.65 2.42
CA LEU A 164 2.53 -2.36 3.47
C LEU A 164 2.91 -2.99 4.82
N LYS A 165 3.46 -4.20 4.84
CA LYS A 165 3.93 -4.86 6.06
C LYS A 165 5.18 -4.20 6.66
N GLU A 166 6.05 -3.64 5.81
CA GLU A 166 7.24 -2.89 6.21
C GLU A 166 6.90 -1.47 6.66
N LEU A 167 5.76 -0.92 6.20
CA LEU A 167 5.31 0.41 6.56
C LEU A 167 4.93 0.46 8.04
N ARG A 168 5.60 1.32 8.79
CA ARG A 168 5.37 1.46 10.22
C ARG A 168 5.03 2.91 10.55
N ILE A 169 3.78 3.12 10.92
CA ILE A 169 3.24 4.41 11.34
C ILE A 169 2.71 4.23 12.76
N ARG A 170 3.10 5.13 13.66
CA ARG A 170 2.67 5.14 15.05
C ARG A 170 2.21 6.53 15.45
N GLY A 171 1.26 6.57 16.40
CA GLY A 171 0.68 7.81 16.93
C GLY A 171 -0.69 8.13 16.35
N VAL A 172 -1.03 7.51 15.22
CA VAL A 172 -2.36 7.57 14.58
C VAL A 172 -2.74 6.18 14.07
N LYS A 173 -4.05 5.92 13.98
CA LYS A 173 -4.57 4.75 13.28
C LYS A 173 -4.45 4.94 11.78
N THR A 174 -4.39 3.85 11.05
CA THR A 174 -4.31 3.85 9.58
C THR A 174 -5.11 2.71 8.99
N ASN A 175 -5.47 2.84 7.72
CA ASN A 175 -6.16 1.80 6.96
C ASN A 175 -5.23 0.66 6.47
N VAL A 176 -3.95 0.65 6.82
CA VAL A 176 -2.97 -0.36 6.35
C VAL A 176 -3.43 -1.81 6.56
N PRO A 177 -3.99 -2.21 7.75
CA PRO A 177 -4.47 -3.58 7.93
C PRO A 177 -5.60 -3.96 6.97
N PHE A 178 -6.50 -3.03 6.69
CA PHE A 178 -7.58 -3.20 5.71
C PHE A 178 -7.02 -3.38 4.29
N LEU A 179 -6.07 -2.53 3.89
CA LEU A 179 -5.41 -2.65 2.58
C LEU A 179 -4.73 -4.00 2.39
N ILE A 180 -4.09 -4.54 3.44
CA ILE A 180 -3.49 -5.88 3.41
C ILE A 180 -4.56 -6.94 3.19
N ASN A 181 -5.72 -6.84 3.85
CA ASN A 181 -6.82 -7.78 3.68
C ASN A 181 -7.37 -7.71 2.24
N VAL A 182 -7.58 -6.51 1.70
CA VAL A 182 -8.04 -6.31 0.31
C VAL A 182 -7.10 -6.98 -0.69
N ILE A 183 -5.79 -6.70 -0.60
CA ILE A 183 -4.80 -7.24 -1.54
C ILE A 183 -4.65 -8.76 -1.42
N ASN A 184 -4.85 -9.32 -0.23
CA ASN A 184 -4.80 -10.76 -0.01
C ASN A 184 -6.06 -11.49 -0.46
N HIS A 185 -7.18 -10.79 -0.63
CA HIS A 185 -8.45 -11.41 -0.97
C HIS A 185 -8.39 -12.09 -2.35
N GLU A 186 -8.99 -13.27 -2.47
CA GLU A 186 -8.95 -14.06 -3.71
C GLU A 186 -9.54 -13.32 -4.91
N THR A 187 -10.65 -12.60 -4.73
CA THR A 187 -11.31 -11.80 -5.78
C THR A 187 -10.36 -10.71 -6.31
N PHE A 188 -9.63 -10.02 -5.40
CA PHE A 188 -8.62 -9.02 -5.82
C PHE A 188 -7.46 -9.69 -6.56
N ARG A 189 -6.96 -10.79 -6.05
CA ARG A 189 -5.85 -11.55 -6.67
C ARG A 189 -6.21 -12.14 -8.03
N ALA A 190 -7.49 -12.46 -8.22
CA ALA A 190 -8.03 -12.90 -9.52
C ALA A 190 -8.28 -11.74 -10.50
N GLY A 191 -8.17 -10.47 -10.04
CA GLY A 191 -8.50 -9.29 -10.86
C GLY A 191 -9.99 -9.15 -11.16
N GLN A 192 -10.86 -9.68 -10.29
CA GLN A 192 -12.32 -9.77 -10.49
C GLN A 192 -13.10 -8.85 -9.55
N CYS A 193 -12.47 -7.78 -9.05
CA CYS A 193 -13.16 -6.80 -8.22
C CYS A 193 -14.20 -6.02 -9.03
N TYR A 194 -15.34 -5.80 -8.41
CA TYR A 194 -16.45 -5.01 -8.91
C TYR A 194 -16.83 -3.92 -7.91
N THR A 195 -17.74 -3.03 -8.25
CA THR A 195 -18.02 -1.82 -7.46
C THR A 195 -18.50 -2.09 -6.04
N THR A 196 -19.26 -3.17 -5.82
CA THR A 196 -19.79 -3.56 -4.50
C THR A 196 -18.87 -4.51 -3.71
N PHE A 197 -17.69 -4.85 -4.25
CA PHE A 197 -16.76 -5.83 -3.65
C PHE A 197 -16.46 -5.57 -2.17
N ILE A 198 -16.21 -4.33 -1.79
CA ILE A 198 -15.87 -3.97 -0.40
C ILE A 198 -17.09 -4.13 0.51
N GLU A 199 -18.27 -3.69 0.06
CA GLU A 199 -19.51 -3.74 0.82
C GLU A 199 -19.97 -5.19 1.05
N GLU A 200 -19.82 -6.04 0.04
CA GLU A 200 -20.23 -7.44 0.06
C GLU A 200 -19.21 -8.37 0.74
N THR A 201 -18.07 -7.85 1.20
CA THR A 201 -17.00 -8.67 1.78
C THR A 201 -16.66 -8.24 3.23
N PRO A 202 -17.51 -8.57 4.22
CA PRO A 202 -17.29 -8.18 5.62
C PRO A 202 -15.97 -8.68 6.22
N SER A 203 -15.41 -9.75 5.68
CA SER A 203 -14.12 -10.30 6.13
C SER A 203 -12.96 -9.33 5.95
N LEU A 204 -13.06 -8.36 5.05
CA LEU A 204 -12.04 -7.32 4.86
C LEU A 204 -11.84 -6.46 6.09
N PHE A 205 -12.88 -6.31 6.92
CA PHE A 205 -12.89 -5.51 8.15
C PHE A 205 -12.44 -6.30 9.39
N GLN A 206 -12.17 -7.59 9.25
CA GLN A 206 -11.58 -8.40 10.32
C GLN A 206 -10.08 -8.10 10.43
N LEU A 207 -9.76 -7.00 11.09
CA LEU A 207 -8.38 -6.52 11.19
C LEU A 207 -7.59 -7.40 12.16
N GLN A 208 -6.46 -7.93 11.71
CA GLN A 208 -5.54 -8.62 12.60
C GLN A 208 -4.90 -7.60 13.55
N ARG A 209 -4.97 -7.87 14.84
CA ARG A 209 -4.27 -7.06 15.85
C ARG A 209 -2.78 -7.03 15.56
N SER A 210 -2.17 -5.89 15.80
CA SER A 210 -0.72 -5.74 15.63
C SER A 210 0.02 -6.85 16.40
N GLN A 211 0.89 -7.57 15.72
CA GLN A 211 1.74 -8.59 16.33
C GLN A 211 2.98 -7.99 17.02
N ASP A 212 2.91 -6.72 17.37
CA ASP A 212 3.98 -6.02 18.05
C ASP A 212 4.25 -6.66 19.43
N ARG A 213 5.51 -7.04 19.62
CA ARG A 213 5.95 -7.72 20.84
C ARG A 213 5.69 -6.90 22.11
N ALA A 214 5.86 -5.58 22.02
CA ALA A 214 5.61 -4.68 23.15
C ALA A 214 4.12 -4.64 23.52
N THR A 215 3.23 -4.53 22.53
CA THR A 215 1.78 -4.56 22.73
C THR A 215 1.33 -5.88 23.38
N LYS A 216 1.85 -7.02 22.89
CA LYS A 216 1.53 -8.33 23.49
C LYS A 216 2.01 -8.46 24.96
N ILE A 217 3.16 -7.90 25.29
CA ILE A 217 3.65 -7.87 26.65
C ILE A 217 2.77 -6.99 27.54
N ILE A 218 2.39 -5.80 27.06
CA ILE A 218 1.50 -4.90 27.80
C ILE A 218 0.11 -5.49 27.99
N GLU A 219 -0.46 -6.13 26.95
CA GLU A 219 -1.73 -6.83 27.04
C GLU A 219 -1.65 -7.97 28.05
N PHE A 220 -0.59 -8.76 28.02
CA PHE A 220 -0.36 -9.86 28.98
C PHE A 220 -0.23 -9.33 30.42
N LEU A 221 0.56 -8.27 30.62
CA LEU A 221 0.73 -7.67 31.94
C LEU A 221 -0.59 -7.05 32.44
N GLY A 222 -1.31 -6.35 31.55
CA GLY A 222 -2.62 -5.76 31.87
C GLY A 222 -3.64 -6.81 32.24
N ASP A 223 -3.74 -7.89 31.48
CA ASP A 223 -4.63 -9.03 31.80
C ASP A 223 -4.28 -9.66 33.16
N ARG A 224 -3.00 -9.81 33.44
CA ARG A 224 -2.53 -10.34 34.75
C ARG A 224 -2.85 -9.39 35.90
N ILE A 225 -2.66 -8.08 35.72
CA ILE A 225 -2.94 -7.09 36.78
C ILE A 225 -4.45 -7.00 37.07
N VAL A 226 -5.27 -7.00 36.02
CA VAL A 226 -6.73 -6.81 36.15
C VAL A 226 -7.45 -8.09 36.57
N ASN A 227 -7.06 -9.25 36.05
CA ASN A 227 -7.77 -10.51 36.23
C ASN A 227 -7.20 -11.38 37.35
N THR A 228 -6.06 -11.01 37.95
CA THR A 228 -5.53 -11.68 39.15
C THR A 228 -5.92 -10.91 40.41
N THR A 229 -7.21 -10.73 40.64
CA THR A 229 -7.70 -10.14 41.87
C THR A 229 -7.86 -11.23 42.93
N GLY A 230 -7.00 -11.23 43.91
CA GLY A 230 -7.23 -11.87 45.21
C GLY A 230 -6.61 -13.26 45.37
N GLY A 231 -5.45 -13.33 45.94
CA GLY A 231 -4.98 -14.49 46.69
C GLY A 231 -4.00 -15.44 46.01
N ASP A 232 -3.71 -15.26 44.71
CA ASP A 232 -2.69 -16.08 44.10
C ASP A 232 -1.29 -15.50 44.34
N LYS A 233 -0.38 -16.39 44.72
CA LYS A 233 1.03 -16.09 45.00
C LYS A 233 1.67 -15.31 43.85
N PRO A 234 2.62 -14.42 44.17
CA PRO A 234 3.34 -13.63 43.15
C PRO A 234 3.89 -14.55 42.06
N PHE A 235 3.78 -14.09 40.81
CA PHE A 235 4.13 -14.80 39.57
C PHE A 235 5.51 -15.48 39.55
N TYR A 236 6.41 -15.10 40.46
CA TYR A 236 7.79 -15.59 40.56
C TYR A 236 8.02 -16.64 41.65
N GLU A 237 7.04 -16.98 42.49
CA GLU A 237 7.26 -17.93 43.61
C GLU A 237 7.27 -19.42 43.22
N ASN A 238 6.83 -19.79 42.01
CA ASN A 238 6.75 -21.20 41.61
C ASN A 238 7.16 -21.51 40.15
N ARG A 239 7.97 -20.68 39.53
CA ARG A 239 8.63 -21.06 38.28
C ARG A 239 10.11 -21.28 38.56
N GLU A 240 10.55 -22.51 38.34
CA GLU A 240 11.96 -22.76 38.05
C GLU A 240 12.31 -21.78 36.91
N ILE A 241 13.17 -20.83 37.19
CA ILE A 241 13.76 -19.95 36.15
C ILE A 241 14.41 -20.96 35.20
N PRO A 242 14.00 -21.05 33.92
CA PRO A 242 14.67 -21.91 32.97
C PRO A 242 16.14 -21.59 33.06
N GLN A 243 16.96 -22.55 33.46
CA GLN A 243 18.41 -22.38 33.40
C GLN A 243 18.71 -22.01 31.95
N PHE A 244 19.34 -20.88 31.76
CA PHE A 244 19.77 -20.42 30.47
C PHE A 244 20.77 -21.42 29.94
N ASP A 245 20.38 -22.20 28.97
CA ASP A 245 21.26 -23.13 28.27
C ASP A 245 22.19 -22.25 27.40
N GLU A 246 23.42 -22.09 27.86
CA GLU A 246 24.40 -21.24 27.15
C GLU A 246 24.64 -21.71 25.71
N GLU A 247 24.39 -22.99 25.40
CA GLU A 247 24.47 -23.51 24.04
C GLU A 247 23.34 -23.01 23.10
N LYS A 248 22.21 -22.53 23.67
CA LYS A 248 21.06 -22.00 22.90
C LYS A 248 20.98 -20.48 22.91
N THR A 249 21.98 -19.80 23.41
CA THR A 249 22.07 -18.34 23.34
C THR A 249 22.46 -17.87 21.93
N VAL A 250 22.28 -16.57 21.66
CA VAL A 250 22.69 -15.93 20.39
C VAL A 250 24.18 -16.19 20.09
N TYR A 251 25.01 -16.42 21.12
CA TYR A 251 26.43 -16.76 20.99
C TYR A 251 26.64 -18.21 20.54
N GLY A 252 25.88 -19.18 21.07
CA GLY A 252 25.91 -20.56 20.60
C GLY A 252 25.48 -20.70 19.13
N ALA A 253 24.43 -19.98 18.73
CA ALA A 253 23.99 -19.91 17.35
C ALA A 253 25.05 -19.31 16.41
N ARG A 254 25.83 -18.33 16.88
CA ARG A 254 26.95 -17.73 16.12
C ARG A 254 28.09 -18.72 15.92
N ASP A 255 28.44 -19.48 16.95
CA ASP A 255 29.52 -20.48 16.87
C ASP A 255 29.12 -21.67 15.98
N GLU A 256 27.86 -22.07 16.02
CA GLU A 256 27.30 -23.07 15.11
C GLU A 256 27.28 -22.58 13.66
N PHE A 257 26.92 -21.32 13.43
CA PHE A 257 26.98 -20.67 12.12
C PHE A 257 28.41 -20.66 11.53
N LEU A 258 29.39 -20.34 12.36
CA LEU A 258 30.79 -20.30 11.96
C LEU A 258 31.37 -21.71 11.68
N LYS A 259 30.87 -22.73 12.38
CA LYS A 259 31.30 -24.13 12.19
C LYS A 259 30.68 -24.79 10.96
N LEU A 260 29.42 -24.51 10.65
CA LEU A 260 28.65 -25.17 9.58
C LEU A 260 28.74 -24.44 8.24
N GLY A 261 29.18 -23.18 8.22
CA GLY A 261 29.06 -22.31 7.05
C GLY A 261 27.63 -21.83 6.80
N ALA A 262 27.50 -20.70 6.09
CA ALA A 262 26.22 -20.00 5.92
C ALA A 262 25.10 -20.84 5.26
N ARG A 263 25.45 -21.78 4.36
CA ARG A 263 24.48 -22.63 3.64
C ARG A 263 23.80 -23.67 4.53
N ASP A 264 24.60 -24.38 5.33
CA ASP A 264 24.10 -25.48 6.15
C ASP A 264 23.30 -24.96 7.35
N PHE A 265 23.64 -23.77 7.88
CA PHE A 265 22.91 -23.12 8.95
C PHE A 265 21.50 -22.68 8.49
N THR A 266 21.39 -22.13 7.29
CA THR A 266 20.11 -21.70 6.72
C THR A 266 19.16 -22.90 6.52
N GLN A 267 19.67 -24.04 6.09
CA GLN A 267 18.88 -25.24 5.89
C GLN A 267 18.39 -25.86 7.22
N LYS A 268 19.14 -25.72 8.30
CA LYS A 268 18.79 -26.22 9.64
C LYS A 268 17.72 -25.37 10.35
N ILE A 269 17.61 -24.07 10.00
CA ILE A 269 16.55 -23.18 10.52
C ILE A 269 15.22 -23.34 9.77
N LEU A 270 15.26 -23.81 8.52
CA LEU A 270 14.07 -23.98 7.67
C LEU A 270 13.39 -25.34 7.80
N ASN A 271 13.99 -26.32 8.47
CA ASN A 271 13.44 -27.61 8.87
C ASN A 271 13.04 -27.57 10.36
#